data_7659124013cf8e0e87348bba99476ff6
#
_entry.id   7659124013cf8e0e87348bba99476ff6
#
_cell.length_a   1.000
_cell.length_b   1.000
_cell.length_c   1.000
_cell.angle_alpha   90.00
_cell.angle_beta   90.00
_cell.angle_gamma   90.00
#
_symmetry.space_group_name_H-M   'P 1'
#
loop_
_entity.id
_entity.type
_entity.pdbx_description
1 polymer ?
#
loop_
_entity_poly.entity_id
_entity_poly.type
_entity_poly.pdbx_seq_one_letter_code
_entity_poly.pdbx_strand_id
1 'polypeptide(L)'
;MRNLLDQHKILVAGAGGLLGSRVVMAALEQGAEVVATDIDIEALIRKFLEEGINVETHKLLIYQLDVTNESEVKSFFASQNGLTGAVNGTYPRNATYGSHFFDVSLESFNDNVAMHLGSAFLFTQQCAAYFKINKTPFSLVNISSVYGVIAPKFEIYDNTAMTMPVEYAAIKSAILNLNKYVSAYVNDSQFRVNGVSPGGIFDHQPGEFLGAYKINTHG
;
A
#
# COMPACT_ATOMS: atom_id res chain seq x y z
N MET A 1 26.79 -8.66 5.35
CA MET A 1 25.74 -9.13 4.41
C MET A 1 25.75 -8.22 3.19
N ARG A 2 25.47 -8.72 2.00
CA ARG A 2 25.40 -7.89 0.79
C ARG A 2 24.09 -7.11 0.86
N ASN A 3 24.13 -5.77 0.72
CA ASN A 3 22.92 -4.94 0.65
C ASN A 3 22.17 -5.25 -0.65
N LEU A 4 20.96 -5.80 -0.53
CA LEU A 4 20.20 -6.29 -1.69
C LEU A 4 19.67 -5.16 -2.56
N LEU A 5 19.50 -3.96 -2.00
CA LEU A 5 18.92 -2.78 -2.66
C LEU A 5 19.96 -1.67 -2.84
N ASP A 6 21.25 -1.98 -2.73
CA ASP A 6 22.27 -1.01 -3.07
C ASP A 6 22.11 -0.54 -4.52
N GLN A 7 22.22 0.78 -4.76
CA GLN A 7 21.97 1.44 -6.05
C GLN A 7 20.49 1.44 -6.51
N HIS A 8 19.55 1.04 -5.66
CA HIS A 8 18.12 1.14 -5.93
C HIS A 8 17.52 2.38 -5.26
N LYS A 9 16.61 3.04 -5.96
CA LYS A 9 15.77 4.13 -5.44
C LYS A 9 14.33 3.67 -5.44
N ILE A 10 13.75 3.57 -4.24
CA ILE A 10 12.43 2.96 -4.00
C ILE A 10 11.45 4.01 -3.52
N LEU A 11 10.36 4.19 -4.24
CA LEU A 11 9.22 4.98 -3.79
C LEU A 11 8.33 4.15 -2.87
N VAL A 12 8.00 4.67 -1.69
CA VAL A 12 7.03 4.07 -0.77
C VAL A 12 5.89 5.05 -0.55
N ALA A 13 4.71 4.75 -1.09
CA ALA A 13 3.50 5.52 -0.87
C ALA A 13 2.69 4.96 0.31
N GLY A 14 2.18 5.83 1.18
CA GLY A 14 1.60 5.46 2.47
C GLY A 14 2.69 5.10 3.49
N ALA A 15 3.82 5.79 3.43
CA ALA A 15 5.01 5.49 4.21
C ALA A 15 4.84 5.70 5.73
N GLY A 16 3.91 6.55 6.16
CA GLY A 16 3.56 6.76 7.57
C GLY A 16 2.64 5.67 8.15
N GLY A 17 2.12 4.78 7.32
CA GLY A 17 1.27 3.68 7.76
C GLY A 17 2.04 2.54 8.42
N LEU A 18 1.27 1.59 9.02
CA LEU A 18 1.80 0.43 9.75
C LEU A 18 2.79 -0.41 8.94
N LEU A 19 2.47 -0.70 7.68
CA LEU A 19 3.37 -1.44 6.78
C LEU A 19 4.38 -0.53 6.09
N GLY A 20 3.96 0.69 5.73
CA GLY A 20 4.79 1.62 4.99
C GLY A 20 6.08 1.97 5.71
N SER A 21 6.01 2.28 7.01
CA SER A 21 7.19 2.60 7.82
C SER A 21 8.16 1.42 7.92
N ARG A 22 7.65 0.20 8.04
CA ARG A 22 8.48 -1.02 8.05
C ARG A 22 9.15 -1.29 6.71
N VAL A 23 8.46 -1.00 5.61
CA VAL A 23 9.04 -1.10 4.26
C VAL A 23 10.15 -0.07 4.08
N VAL A 24 9.94 1.18 4.52
CA VAL A 24 10.98 2.22 4.48
C VAL A 24 12.20 1.79 5.28
N MET A 25 12.02 1.34 6.52
CA MET A 25 13.12 0.85 7.37
C MET A 25 13.89 -0.26 6.69
N ALA A 26 13.20 -1.31 6.24
CA ALA A 26 13.83 -2.46 5.60
C ALA A 26 14.56 -2.09 4.30
N ALA A 27 14.01 -1.17 3.50
CA ALA A 27 14.66 -0.72 2.27
C ALA A 27 15.96 0.06 2.57
N LEU A 28 15.94 0.96 3.55
CA LEU A 28 17.13 1.69 4.00
C LEU A 28 18.20 0.74 4.55
N GLU A 29 17.83 -0.24 5.37
CA GLU A 29 18.74 -1.27 5.90
C GLU A 29 19.38 -2.11 4.80
N GLN A 30 18.69 -2.32 3.68
CA GLN A 30 19.21 -3.01 2.49
C GLN A 30 19.94 -2.09 1.51
N GLY A 31 20.21 -0.84 1.91
CA GLY A 31 21.05 0.10 1.18
C GLY A 31 20.34 0.98 0.16
N ALA A 32 19.02 0.89 0.01
CA ALA A 32 18.28 1.72 -0.92
C ALA A 32 18.34 3.20 -0.58
N GLU A 33 18.21 4.04 -1.61
CA GLU A 33 17.66 5.38 -1.47
C GLU A 33 16.12 5.26 -1.44
N VAL A 34 15.47 5.89 -0.47
CA VAL A 34 14.02 5.77 -0.30
C VAL A 34 13.35 7.13 -0.49
N VAL A 35 12.33 7.15 -1.32
CA VAL A 35 11.39 8.28 -1.46
C VAL A 35 10.11 7.88 -0.71
N ALA A 36 9.92 8.45 0.48
CA ALA A 36 8.76 8.19 1.32
C ALA A 36 7.68 9.24 1.09
N THR A 37 6.45 8.82 0.82
CA THR A 37 5.34 9.75 0.62
C THR A 37 4.14 9.39 1.50
N ASP A 38 3.49 10.42 2.03
CA ASP A 38 2.22 10.31 2.75
C ASP A 38 1.41 11.59 2.59
N ILE A 39 0.12 11.54 2.89
CA ILE A 39 -0.74 12.72 2.88
C ILE A 39 -0.45 13.63 4.08
N ASP A 40 -0.01 13.07 5.23
CA ASP A 40 0.31 13.78 6.46
C ASP A 40 1.81 13.62 6.79
N ILE A 41 2.59 14.64 6.42
CA ILE A 41 4.04 14.69 6.65
C ILE A 41 4.40 14.71 8.13
N GLU A 42 3.63 15.43 8.96
CA GLU A 42 3.95 15.54 10.38
C GLU A 42 3.73 14.19 11.08
N ALA A 43 2.65 13.51 10.76
CA ALA A 43 2.39 12.16 11.27
C ALA A 43 3.44 11.17 10.78
N LEU A 44 3.86 11.25 9.51
CA LEU A 44 4.91 10.40 8.95
C LEU A 44 6.24 10.60 9.65
N ILE A 45 6.69 11.84 9.84
CA ILE A 45 7.96 12.13 10.51
C ILE A 45 7.92 11.65 11.96
N ARG A 46 6.83 11.92 12.68
CA ARG A 46 6.64 11.43 14.05
C ARG A 46 6.74 9.92 14.11
N LYS A 47 6.05 9.20 13.20
CA LYS A 47 6.09 7.74 13.11
C LYS A 47 7.51 7.21 12.86
N PHE A 48 8.26 7.85 11.98
CA PHE A 48 9.64 7.47 11.68
C PHE A 48 10.54 7.64 12.91
N LEU A 49 10.42 8.74 13.63
CA LEU A 49 11.19 8.97 14.86
C LEU A 49 10.85 7.96 15.96
N GLU A 50 9.57 7.64 16.15
CA GLU A 50 9.12 6.60 17.09
C GLU A 50 9.68 5.21 16.76
N GLU A 51 9.85 4.90 15.50
CA GLU A 51 10.40 3.63 15.02
C GLU A 51 11.93 3.64 14.86
N GLY A 52 12.59 4.73 15.19
CA GLY A 52 14.06 4.86 15.12
C GLY A 52 14.61 5.02 13.69
N ILE A 53 13.78 5.43 12.74
CA ILE A 53 14.23 5.76 11.39
C ILE A 53 14.89 7.15 11.41
N ASN A 54 16.14 7.22 10.95
CA ASN A 54 16.85 8.48 10.85
C ASN A 54 16.33 9.32 9.66
N VAL A 55 15.54 10.34 9.97
CA VAL A 55 14.92 11.23 8.96
C VAL A 55 15.92 12.21 8.33
N GLU A 56 17.10 12.37 8.90
CA GLU A 56 18.15 13.28 8.40
C GLU A 56 19.15 12.55 7.45
N THR A 57 18.98 11.25 7.25
CA THR A 57 19.86 10.53 6.32
C THR A 57 19.67 11.00 4.88
N HIS A 58 20.77 11.20 4.16
CA HIS A 58 20.74 11.56 2.74
C HIS A 58 20.10 10.50 1.83
N LYS A 59 19.88 9.29 2.35
CA LYS A 59 19.20 8.19 1.63
C LYS A 59 17.69 8.22 1.75
N LEU A 60 17.11 9.11 2.57
CA LEU A 60 15.67 9.23 2.76
C LEU A 60 15.18 10.60 2.29
N LEU A 61 14.29 10.60 1.33
CA LEU A 61 13.61 11.79 0.83
C LEU A 61 12.12 11.69 1.21
N ILE A 62 11.58 12.74 1.81
CA ILE A 62 10.20 12.76 2.31
C ILE A 62 9.40 13.80 1.52
N TYR A 63 8.23 13.43 1.00
CA TYR A 63 7.33 14.31 0.25
C TYR A 63 5.89 14.10 0.68
N GLN A 64 5.12 15.20 0.68
CA GLN A 64 3.68 15.11 0.77
C GLN A 64 3.10 14.65 -0.57
N LEU A 65 2.13 13.72 -0.52
CA LEU A 65 1.44 13.26 -1.72
C LEU A 65 0.05 12.71 -1.34
N ASP A 66 -0.97 13.36 -1.88
CA ASP A 66 -2.32 12.78 -1.89
C ASP A 66 -2.48 11.90 -3.13
N VAL A 67 -2.48 10.58 -2.92
CA VAL A 67 -2.61 9.60 -4.01
C VAL A 67 -3.99 9.61 -4.66
N THR A 68 -4.97 10.28 -4.08
CA THR A 68 -6.31 10.46 -4.65
C THR A 68 -6.39 11.68 -5.58
N ASN A 69 -5.39 12.55 -5.54
CA ASN A 69 -5.30 13.73 -6.41
C ASN A 69 -4.48 13.42 -7.68
N GLU A 70 -5.18 13.27 -8.80
CA GLU A 70 -4.56 12.90 -10.08
C GLU A 70 -3.47 13.89 -10.51
N SER A 71 -3.67 15.19 -10.35
CA SER A 71 -2.71 16.21 -10.77
C SER A 71 -1.44 16.18 -9.92
N GLU A 72 -1.56 15.98 -8.61
CA GLU A 72 -0.43 15.82 -7.71
C GLU A 72 0.40 14.58 -8.05
N VAL A 73 -0.27 13.44 -8.22
CA VAL A 73 0.41 12.18 -8.55
C VAL A 73 1.17 12.28 -9.86
N LYS A 74 0.56 12.84 -10.91
CA LYS A 74 1.22 13.06 -12.20
C LYS A 74 2.43 13.99 -12.08
N SER A 75 2.28 15.12 -11.39
CA SER A 75 3.35 16.11 -11.19
C SER A 75 4.48 15.51 -10.35
N PHE A 76 4.14 14.75 -9.31
CA PHE A 76 5.12 14.06 -8.48
C PHE A 76 5.97 13.08 -9.30
N PHE A 77 5.36 12.18 -10.09
CA PHE A 77 6.13 11.25 -10.92
C PHE A 77 6.97 11.95 -11.98
N ALA A 78 6.46 13.04 -12.56
CA ALA A 78 7.22 13.86 -13.53
C ALA A 78 8.47 14.53 -12.93
N SER A 79 8.47 14.82 -11.64
CA SER A 79 9.60 15.40 -10.91
C SER A 79 10.65 14.37 -10.45
N GLN A 80 10.33 13.09 -10.46
CA GLN A 80 11.21 12.05 -9.93
C GLN A 80 12.26 11.61 -10.96
N ASN A 81 13.44 11.24 -10.44
CA ASN A 81 14.53 10.68 -11.24
C ASN A 81 15.11 9.46 -10.54
N GLY A 82 15.54 8.48 -11.34
CA GLY A 82 16.28 7.31 -10.86
C GLY A 82 15.45 6.28 -10.10
N LEU A 83 14.11 6.37 -10.09
CA LEU A 83 13.29 5.34 -9.47
C LEU A 83 13.47 4.00 -10.18
N THR A 84 13.72 2.95 -9.40
CA THR A 84 13.85 1.56 -9.85
C THR A 84 12.74 0.65 -9.32
N GLY A 85 11.92 1.17 -8.43
CA GLY A 85 10.77 0.44 -7.90
C GLY A 85 9.87 1.30 -7.04
N ALA A 86 8.70 0.77 -6.75
CA ALA A 86 7.74 1.40 -5.86
C ALA A 86 6.97 0.37 -5.03
N VAL A 87 6.55 0.77 -3.84
CA VAL A 87 5.60 0.05 -2.99
C VAL A 87 4.40 0.94 -2.74
N ASN A 88 3.22 0.45 -3.10
CA ASN A 88 1.96 1.13 -2.81
C ASN A 88 1.33 0.50 -1.57
N GLY A 89 1.52 1.14 -0.42
CA GLY A 89 0.92 0.79 0.87
C GLY A 89 -0.25 1.70 1.26
N THR A 90 -0.75 2.52 0.34
CA THR A 90 -1.82 3.48 0.63
C THR A 90 -3.15 2.80 0.91
N TYR A 91 -3.95 3.44 1.76
CA TYR A 91 -5.24 2.91 2.20
C TYR A 91 -6.26 4.04 2.43
N PRO A 92 -6.57 4.84 1.39
CA PRO A 92 -7.56 5.90 1.52
C PRO A 92 -8.97 5.31 1.68
N ARG A 93 -9.76 5.91 2.57
CA ARG A 93 -11.11 5.48 2.92
C ARG A 93 -11.95 6.66 3.42
N ASN A 94 -13.26 6.57 3.27
CA ASN A 94 -14.18 7.56 3.81
C ASN A 94 -14.53 7.31 5.29
N ALA A 95 -15.31 8.20 5.89
CA ALA A 95 -15.66 8.13 7.31
C ALA A 95 -16.64 6.99 7.67
N THR A 96 -17.37 6.45 6.69
CA THR A 96 -18.33 5.34 6.89
C THR A 96 -17.74 3.96 6.60
N TYR A 97 -16.47 3.92 6.23
CA TYR A 97 -15.75 2.67 6.00
C TYR A 97 -15.75 1.78 7.26
N GLY A 98 -16.04 0.49 7.09
CA GLY A 98 -16.10 -0.45 8.20
C GLY A 98 -17.52 -0.73 8.72
N SER A 99 -18.54 -0.22 8.05
CA SER A 99 -19.94 -0.59 8.32
C SER A 99 -20.20 -2.07 8.05
N HIS A 100 -21.18 -2.66 8.76
CA HIS A 100 -21.59 -4.03 8.49
C HIS A 100 -22.27 -4.14 7.11
N PHE A 101 -22.20 -5.31 6.49
CA PHE A 101 -22.59 -5.53 5.09
C PHE A 101 -23.96 -4.95 4.71
N PHE A 102 -24.97 -5.13 5.57
CA PHE A 102 -26.33 -4.65 5.28
C PHE A 102 -26.51 -3.14 5.53
N ASP A 103 -25.55 -2.49 6.20
CA ASP A 103 -25.59 -1.06 6.53
C ASP A 103 -24.76 -0.22 5.54
N VAL A 104 -24.02 -0.86 4.63
CA VAL A 104 -23.23 -0.16 3.62
C VAL A 104 -24.14 0.40 2.54
N SER A 105 -24.15 1.72 2.37
CA SER A 105 -24.85 2.35 1.24
C SER A 105 -24.07 2.20 -0.05
N LEU A 106 -24.78 2.19 -1.19
CA LEU A 106 -24.12 2.17 -2.51
C LEU A 106 -23.22 3.40 -2.72
N GLU A 107 -23.58 4.56 -2.18
CA GLU A 107 -22.77 5.76 -2.22
C GLU A 107 -21.44 5.56 -1.49
N SER A 108 -21.47 5.10 -0.22
CA SER A 108 -20.26 4.82 0.56
C SER A 108 -19.37 3.77 -0.12
N PHE A 109 -19.97 2.69 -0.66
CA PHE A 109 -19.24 1.68 -1.40
C PHE A 109 -18.51 2.28 -2.61
N ASN A 110 -19.22 3.07 -3.42
CA ASN A 110 -18.65 3.71 -4.61
C ASN A 110 -17.54 4.71 -4.27
N ASP A 111 -17.71 5.50 -3.22
CA ASP A 111 -16.69 6.44 -2.74
C ASP A 111 -15.40 5.71 -2.34
N ASN A 112 -15.52 4.65 -1.55
CA ASN A 112 -14.36 3.85 -1.15
C ASN A 112 -13.68 3.18 -2.35
N VAL A 113 -14.45 2.69 -3.31
CA VAL A 113 -13.89 2.14 -4.58
C VAL A 113 -13.17 3.24 -5.36
N ALA A 114 -13.77 4.43 -5.50
CA ALA A 114 -13.15 5.56 -6.20
C ALA A 114 -11.85 6.01 -5.51
N MET A 115 -11.85 6.15 -4.19
CA MET A 115 -10.68 6.58 -3.43
C MET A 115 -9.56 5.53 -3.45
N HIS A 116 -9.85 4.30 -3.08
CA HIS A 116 -8.82 3.29 -2.85
C HIS A 116 -8.42 2.56 -4.14
N LEU A 117 -9.38 2.01 -4.89
CA LEU A 117 -9.06 1.33 -6.15
C LEU A 117 -8.65 2.35 -7.23
N GLY A 118 -9.31 3.51 -7.26
CA GLY A 118 -8.97 4.59 -8.18
C GLY A 118 -7.54 5.09 -7.96
N SER A 119 -7.13 5.33 -6.72
CA SER A 119 -5.74 5.73 -6.42
C SER A 119 -4.73 4.62 -6.71
N ALA A 120 -5.07 3.36 -6.42
CA ALA A 120 -4.20 2.23 -6.76
C ALA A 120 -4.01 2.09 -8.27
N PHE A 121 -5.08 2.29 -9.05
CA PHE A 121 -5.02 2.36 -10.52
C PHE A 121 -4.11 3.50 -10.98
N LEU A 122 -4.35 4.73 -10.51
CA LEU A 122 -3.59 5.91 -10.88
C LEU A 122 -2.10 5.74 -10.57
N PHE A 123 -1.77 5.31 -9.35
CA PHE A 123 -0.39 5.08 -8.94
C PHE A 123 0.31 4.02 -9.82
N THR A 124 -0.37 2.90 -10.06
CA THR A 124 0.14 1.82 -10.93
C THR A 124 0.34 2.31 -12.37
N GLN A 125 -0.59 3.11 -12.90
CA GLN A 125 -0.49 3.72 -14.23
C GLN A 125 0.71 4.66 -14.31
N GLN A 126 0.95 5.48 -13.29
CA GLN A 126 2.08 6.40 -13.29
C GLN A 126 3.43 5.67 -13.13
N CYS A 127 3.50 4.57 -12.37
CA CYS A 127 4.68 3.70 -12.38
C CYS A 127 4.98 3.13 -13.77
N ALA A 128 3.95 2.66 -14.49
CA ALA A 128 4.10 2.15 -15.85
C ALA A 128 4.52 3.26 -16.84
N ALA A 129 3.93 4.46 -16.72
CA ALA A 129 4.30 5.62 -17.54
C ALA A 129 5.76 6.05 -17.27
N TYR A 130 6.17 6.10 -16.00
CA TYR A 130 7.54 6.40 -15.60
C TYR A 130 8.53 5.40 -16.22
N PHE A 131 8.26 4.09 -16.12
CA PHE A 131 9.07 3.06 -16.77
C PHE A 131 9.14 3.28 -18.29
N LYS A 132 8.01 3.55 -18.94
CA LYS A 132 7.94 3.74 -20.40
C LYS A 132 8.80 4.92 -20.87
N ILE A 133 8.88 5.99 -20.07
CA ILE A 133 9.70 7.17 -20.37
C ILE A 133 11.18 6.90 -20.11
N ASN A 134 11.53 6.37 -18.94
CA ASN A 134 12.91 6.26 -18.47
C ASN A 134 13.64 5.00 -18.97
N LYS A 135 12.91 3.95 -19.35
CA LYS A 135 13.46 2.68 -19.85
C LYS A 135 14.46 1.99 -18.90
N THR A 136 14.35 2.25 -17.61
CA THR A 136 15.14 1.57 -16.57
C THR A 136 14.31 0.48 -15.93
N PRO A 137 14.89 -0.69 -15.58
CA PRO A 137 14.17 -1.76 -14.90
C PRO A 137 13.39 -1.24 -13.69
N PHE A 138 12.10 -1.62 -13.59
CA PHE A 138 11.22 -1.12 -12.55
C PHE A 138 10.38 -2.25 -11.95
N SER A 139 10.26 -2.27 -10.61
CA SER A 139 9.41 -3.24 -9.92
C SER A 139 8.40 -2.53 -9.03
N LEU A 140 7.11 -2.72 -9.30
CA LEU A 140 6.02 -2.25 -8.47
C LEU A 140 5.50 -3.38 -7.58
N VAL A 141 5.26 -3.07 -6.30
CA VAL A 141 4.56 -3.92 -5.35
C VAL A 141 3.33 -3.19 -4.84
N ASN A 142 2.14 -3.74 -5.10
CA ASN A 142 0.88 -3.27 -4.51
C ASN A 142 0.53 -4.14 -3.29
N ILE A 143 0.18 -3.51 -2.17
CA ILE A 143 -0.29 -4.22 -0.98
C ILE A 143 -1.77 -4.57 -1.15
N SER A 144 -2.03 -5.87 -1.32
CA SER A 144 -3.37 -6.45 -1.33
C SER A 144 -3.71 -7.05 0.05
N SER A 145 -4.40 -8.17 0.08
CA SER A 145 -4.78 -8.90 1.29
C SER A 145 -5.13 -10.35 0.94
N VAL A 146 -5.04 -11.25 1.91
CA VAL A 146 -5.63 -12.59 1.79
C VAL A 146 -7.13 -12.52 1.47
N TYR A 147 -7.85 -11.50 1.97
CA TYR A 147 -9.25 -11.27 1.67
C TYR A 147 -9.54 -10.73 0.25
N GLY A 148 -8.50 -10.46 -0.53
CA GLY A 148 -8.61 -10.31 -1.97
C GLY A 148 -8.60 -11.66 -2.72
N VAL A 149 -8.32 -12.77 -2.03
CA VAL A 149 -8.18 -14.12 -2.60
C VAL A 149 -9.24 -15.08 -2.06
N ILE A 150 -9.51 -15.00 -0.75
CA ILE A 150 -10.46 -15.85 -0.03
C ILE A 150 -11.53 -15.04 0.68
N ALA A 151 -12.68 -15.64 0.93
CA ALA A 151 -13.73 -15.01 1.73
C ALA A 151 -13.27 -14.87 3.20
N PRO A 152 -13.66 -13.79 3.90
CA PRO A 152 -13.44 -13.67 5.33
C PRO A 152 -14.18 -14.76 6.12
N LYS A 153 -13.56 -15.18 7.23
CA LYS A 153 -14.25 -15.96 8.27
C LYS A 153 -14.90 -14.98 9.24
N PHE A 154 -16.20 -14.76 9.10
CA PHE A 154 -16.88 -13.75 9.91
C PHE A 154 -16.97 -14.11 11.39
N GLU A 155 -16.90 -15.39 11.74
CA GLU A 155 -16.91 -15.87 13.13
C GLU A 155 -15.77 -15.31 13.98
N ILE A 156 -14.67 -14.86 13.37
CA ILE A 156 -13.57 -14.20 14.10
C ILE A 156 -13.94 -12.80 14.61
N TYR A 157 -15.00 -12.21 14.09
CA TYR A 157 -15.50 -10.88 14.49
C TYR A 157 -16.66 -10.95 15.48
N ASP A 158 -17.15 -12.16 15.80
CA ASP A 158 -18.26 -12.35 16.74
C ASP A 158 -17.92 -11.72 18.10
N ASN A 159 -18.94 -11.12 18.72
CA ASN A 159 -18.82 -10.38 19.99
C ASN A 159 -17.87 -9.17 19.98
N THR A 160 -17.54 -8.66 18.81
CA THR A 160 -16.77 -7.42 18.64
C THR A 160 -17.57 -6.40 17.82
N ALA A 161 -17.20 -5.11 17.91
CA ALA A 161 -17.75 -4.08 17.01
C ALA A 161 -17.07 -4.08 15.63
N MET A 162 -16.15 -5.02 15.38
CA MET A 162 -15.39 -5.09 14.14
C MET A 162 -16.12 -5.94 13.10
N THR A 163 -15.86 -5.65 11.83
CA THR A 163 -16.23 -6.52 10.72
C THR A 163 -15.14 -6.45 9.64
N MET A 164 -15.18 -7.35 8.66
CA MET A 164 -14.41 -7.17 7.43
C MET A 164 -15.27 -6.39 6.43
N PRO A 165 -14.89 -5.15 6.09
CA PRO A 165 -15.65 -4.31 5.17
C PRO A 165 -15.76 -4.97 3.79
N VAL A 166 -16.95 -4.92 3.19
CA VAL A 166 -17.17 -5.50 1.85
C VAL A 166 -16.34 -4.78 0.79
N GLU A 167 -16.18 -3.48 0.93
CA GLU A 167 -15.34 -2.65 0.04
C GLU A 167 -13.89 -3.12 0.06
N TYR A 168 -13.37 -3.48 1.25
CA TYR A 168 -11.99 -3.96 1.39
C TYR A 168 -11.76 -5.22 0.56
N ALA A 169 -12.58 -6.23 0.74
CA ALA A 169 -12.43 -7.49 0.03
C ALA A 169 -12.55 -7.30 -1.49
N ALA A 170 -13.55 -6.52 -1.94
CA ALA A 170 -13.75 -6.20 -3.35
C ALA A 170 -12.55 -5.46 -3.96
N ILE A 171 -12.07 -4.41 -3.29
CA ILE A 171 -10.95 -3.59 -3.76
C ILE A 171 -9.64 -4.41 -3.78
N LYS A 172 -9.35 -5.17 -2.73
CA LYS A 172 -8.12 -5.97 -2.66
C LYS A 172 -8.09 -7.08 -3.72
N SER A 173 -9.24 -7.66 -4.08
CA SER A 173 -9.37 -8.58 -5.21
C SER A 173 -9.12 -7.85 -6.55
N ALA A 174 -9.71 -6.67 -6.72
CA ALA A 174 -9.53 -5.87 -7.93
C ALA A 174 -8.07 -5.46 -8.14
N ILE A 175 -7.34 -5.09 -7.08
CA ILE A 175 -5.89 -4.75 -7.14
C ILE A 175 -5.07 -5.94 -7.66
N LEU A 176 -5.37 -7.16 -7.22
CA LEU A 176 -4.67 -8.36 -7.70
C LEU A 176 -4.87 -8.57 -9.20
N ASN A 177 -6.09 -8.34 -9.70
CA ASN A 177 -6.35 -8.46 -11.13
C ASN A 177 -5.77 -7.28 -11.93
N LEU A 178 -5.78 -6.07 -11.37
CA LEU A 178 -5.12 -4.89 -11.94
C LEU A 178 -3.63 -5.15 -12.18
N ASN A 179 -2.93 -5.78 -11.23
CA ASN A 179 -1.52 -6.14 -11.38
C ASN A 179 -1.29 -7.04 -12.60
N LYS A 180 -2.15 -8.06 -12.80
CA LYS A 180 -2.08 -8.96 -13.95
C LYS A 180 -2.34 -8.21 -15.26
N TYR A 181 -3.37 -7.35 -15.27
CA TYR A 181 -3.71 -6.54 -16.44
C TYR A 181 -2.55 -5.65 -16.87
N VAL A 182 -1.97 -4.89 -15.91
CA VAL A 182 -0.90 -3.93 -16.22
C VAL A 182 0.37 -4.65 -16.66
N SER A 183 0.73 -5.77 -16.03
CA SER A 183 1.86 -6.60 -16.46
C SER A 183 1.68 -7.10 -17.90
N ALA A 184 0.50 -7.59 -18.24
CA ALA A 184 0.19 -8.06 -19.60
C ALA A 184 0.14 -6.90 -20.62
N TYR A 185 -0.38 -5.73 -20.22
CA TYR A 185 -0.49 -4.56 -21.09
C TYR A 185 0.87 -3.95 -21.42
N VAL A 186 1.73 -3.78 -20.42
CA VAL A 186 3.09 -3.25 -20.62
C VAL A 186 3.96 -4.24 -21.39
N ASN A 187 3.80 -5.54 -21.12
CA ASN A 187 4.45 -6.65 -21.81
C ASN A 187 5.97 -6.47 -22.00
N ASP A 188 6.66 -6.03 -20.96
CA ASP A 188 8.10 -5.85 -20.95
C ASP A 188 8.70 -6.53 -19.70
N SER A 189 9.68 -7.40 -19.90
CA SER A 189 10.31 -8.16 -18.80
C SER A 189 11.06 -7.29 -17.78
N GLN A 190 11.38 -6.06 -18.13
CA GLN A 190 12.00 -5.09 -17.24
C GLN A 190 11.00 -4.32 -16.37
N PHE A 191 9.69 -4.42 -16.66
CA PHE A 191 8.62 -3.86 -15.83
C PHE A 191 7.85 -4.99 -15.14
N ARG A 192 7.92 -5.05 -13.82
CA ARG A 192 7.26 -6.09 -13.02
C ARG A 192 6.25 -5.46 -12.08
N VAL A 193 5.06 -6.04 -12.02
CA VAL A 193 4.02 -5.66 -11.07
C VAL A 193 3.63 -6.88 -10.26
N ASN A 194 3.78 -6.80 -8.93
CA ASN A 194 3.46 -7.88 -8.01
C ASN A 194 2.49 -7.40 -6.93
N GLY A 195 1.77 -8.34 -6.33
CA GLY A 195 0.93 -8.10 -5.16
C GLY A 195 1.45 -8.89 -3.97
N VAL A 196 1.47 -8.25 -2.81
CA VAL A 196 1.65 -8.94 -1.54
C VAL A 196 0.30 -8.99 -0.86
N SER A 197 -0.14 -10.19 -0.47
CA SER A 197 -1.44 -10.44 0.18
C SER A 197 -1.22 -10.88 1.64
N PRO A 198 -0.97 -9.94 2.57
CA PRO A 198 -0.78 -10.28 3.97
C PRO A 198 -2.04 -10.91 4.57
N GLY A 199 -1.84 -11.80 5.55
CA GLY A 199 -2.87 -12.21 6.51
C GLY A 199 -3.12 -11.12 7.56
N GLY A 200 -3.62 -11.53 8.74
CA GLY A 200 -3.81 -10.59 9.84
C GLY A 200 -2.48 -10.03 10.33
N ILE A 201 -2.41 -8.72 10.41
CA ILE A 201 -1.28 -8.00 10.97
C ILE A 201 -1.72 -7.40 12.29
N PHE A 202 -0.92 -7.59 13.34
CA PHE A 202 -1.23 -7.05 14.65
C PHE A 202 -1.14 -5.51 14.64
N ASP A 203 -2.25 -4.88 15.02
CA ASP A 203 -2.39 -3.42 15.15
C ASP A 203 -3.37 -3.09 16.28
N HIS A 204 -3.03 -3.54 17.50
CA HIS A 204 -3.79 -3.27 18.71
C HIS A 204 -5.28 -3.69 18.68
N GLN A 205 -5.64 -4.73 17.91
CA GLN A 205 -6.99 -5.26 17.89
C GLN A 205 -7.43 -5.78 19.28
N PRO A 206 -8.75 -5.77 19.58
CA PRO A 206 -9.29 -6.26 20.85
C PRO A 206 -8.87 -7.71 21.14
N GLY A 207 -8.68 -8.02 22.42
CA GLY A 207 -8.24 -9.37 22.86
C GLY A 207 -9.19 -10.49 22.44
N GLU A 208 -10.49 -10.24 22.41
CA GLU A 208 -11.53 -11.17 21.94
C GLU A 208 -11.32 -11.53 20.46
N PHE A 209 -11.08 -10.53 19.60
CA PHE A 209 -10.73 -10.75 18.20
C PHE A 209 -9.44 -11.57 18.07
N LEU A 210 -8.39 -11.20 18.82
CA LEU A 210 -7.09 -11.91 18.74
C LEU A 210 -7.20 -13.37 19.17
N GLY A 211 -8.04 -13.66 20.19
CA GLY A 211 -8.33 -15.03 20.63
C GLY A 211 -9.03 -15.84 19.54
N ALA A 212 -10.10 -15.29 18.98
CA ALA A 212 -10.84 -15.92 17.88
C ALA A 212 -9.98 -16.11 16.63
N TYR A 213 -9.16 -15.12 16.29
CA TYR A 213 -8.24 -15.16 15.15
C TYR A 213 -7.23 -16.31 15.28
N LYS A 214 -6.57 -16.45 16.44
CA LYS A 214 -5.60 -17.53 16.69
C LYS A 214 -6.21 -18.93 16.54
N ILE A 215 -7.44 -19.13 17.07
CA ILE A 215 -8.14 -20.42 16.98
C ILE A 215 -8.46 -20.77 15.52
N ASN A 216 -8.84 -19.76 14.71
CA ASN A 216 -9.31 -19.95 13.34
C ASN A 216 -8.22 -19.98 12.27
N THR A 217 -7.01 -19.55 12.59
CA THR A 217 -5.91 -19.44 11.60
C THR A 217 -4.80 -20.45 11.80
N HIS A 218 -4.83 -21.27 12.84
CA HIS A 218 -3.81 -22.29 13.16
C HIS A 218 -2.37 -21.73 13.27
N GLY A 219 -2.23 -20.45 13.66
CA GLY A 219 -0.91 -19.80 13.75
C GLY A 219 -0.87 -18.64 14.72
#